data_c0e3365e8181cdea9c247230749034f2
#
_entry.id   c0e3365e8181cdea9c247230749034f2
#
_cell.length_a   1.000
_cell.length_b   1.000
_cell.length_c   1.000
_cell.angle_alpha   90.00
_cell.angle_beta   90.00
_cell.angle_gamma   90.00
#
_symmetry.space_group_name_H-M   'P 1'
#
loop_
_entity.id
_entity.type
_entity.pdbx_description
1 polymer ?
#
loop_
_entity_poly.entity_id
_entity_poly.type
_entity_poly.pdbx_seq_one_letter_code
_entity_poly.pdbx_strand_id
1 'polypeptide(L)'
;LTDTELQDIAREYLEKLGYGDQPYLIVKHEDIDRHHLHIVTINVDEKGRRLNQDFLFRRSDRIRRELEQKYGLHPAERKNQRIENPLRKVDASAGDVKRQVGNTVKALSGQYRFQTMGEYRGLLSLYNRRV
;
A
#
# COMPACT_ATOMS: atom_id res chain seq x y z
N LEU A 1 -6.35 8.32 19.67
CA LEU A 1 -7.24 7.17 19.51
C LEU A 1 -6.89 6.07 20.49
N THR A 2 -7.89 5.55 21.20
CA THR A 2 -7.75 4.38 22.07
C THR A 2 -7.79 3.09 21.26
N ASP A 3 -7.28 1.98 21.83
CA ASP A 3 -7.33 0.68 21.18
C ASP A 3 -8.78 0.21 20.95
N THR A 4 -9.70 0.54 21.85
CA THR A 4 -11.12 0.25 21.72
C THR A 4 -11.74 0.99 20.53
N GLU A 5 -11.44 2.27 20.38
CA GLU A 5 -11.90 3.08 19.23
C GLU A 5 -11.37 2.55 17.91
N LEU A 6 -10.10 2.14 17.87
CA LEU A 6 -9.51 1.51 16.68
C LEU A 6 -10.20 0.19 16.31
N GLN A 7 -10.54 -0.62 17.31
CA GLN A 7 -11.29 -1.85 17.07
C GLN A 7 -12.71 -1.58 16.55
N ASP A 8 -13.39 -0.58 17.09
CA ASP A 8 -14.74 -0.20 16.66
C ASP A 8 -14.72 0.32 15.21
N ILE A 9 -13.73 1.12 14.86
CA ILE A 9 -13.52 1.59 13.48
C ILE A 9 -13.28 0.41 12.53
N ALA A 10 -12.44 -0.53 12.92
CA ALA A 10 -12.13 -1.71 12.10
C ALA A 10 -13.35 -2.61 11.89
N ARG A 11 -14.16 -2.82 12.94
CA ARG A 11 -15.41 -3.58 12.83
C ARG A 11 -16.42 -2.90 11.93
N GLU A 12 -16.62 -1.60 12.08
CA GLU A 12 -17.53 -0.83 11.24
C GLU A 12 -17.08 -0.83 9.77
N TYR A 13 -15.78 -0.75 9.53
CA TYR A 13 -15.20 -0.90 8.19
C TYR A 13 -15.54 -2.26 7.56
N LEU A 14 -15.35 -3.34 8.30
CA LEU A 14 -15.67 -4.70 7.83
C LEU A 14 -17.17 -4.87 7.56
N GLU A 15 -18.03 -4.38 8.42
CA GLU A 15 -19.50 -4.45 8.24
C GLU A 15 -19.92 -3.70 6.97
N LYS A 16 -19.45 -2.48 6.77
CA LYS A 16 -19.76 -1.66 5.59
C LYS A 16 -19.21 -2.27 4.30
N LEU A 17 -18.07 -2.96 4.39
CA LEU A 17 -17.49 -3.65 3.25
C LEU A 17 -18.22 -4.94 2.86
N GLY A 18 -19.07 -5.47 3.74
CA GLY A 18 -19.80 -6.72 3.54
C GLY A 18 -19.11 -7.95 4.14
N TYR A 19 -18.15 -7.76 5.04
CA TYR A 19 -17.39 -8.81 5.72
C TYR A 19 -17.74 -8.95 7.22
N GLY A 20 -18.84 -8.36 7.67
CA GLY A 20 -19.21 -8.32 9.09
C GLY A 20 -19.42 -9.68 9.73
N ASP A 21 -19.88 -10.68 8.97
CA ASP A 21 -20.12 -12.05 9.44
C ASP A 21 -18.89 -12.97 9.31
N GLN A 22 -17.80 -12.46 8.77
CA GLN A 22 -16.59 -13.22 8.53
C GLN A 22 -15.68 -13.27 9.77
N PRO A 23 -14.94 -14.36 9.97
CA PRO A 23 -13.86 -14.39 10.94
C PRO A 23 -12.79 -13.38 10.54
N TYR A 24 -12.24 -12.66 11.50
CA TYR A 24 -11.22 -11.67 11.26
C TYR A 24 -10.19 -11.60 12.38
N LEU A 25 -9.00 -11.14 12.02
CA LEU A 25 -7.93 -10.81 12.95
C LEU A 25 -7.53 -9.36 12.74
N ILE A 26 -7.45 -8.60 13.80
CA ILE A 26 -6.98 -7.21 13.78
C ILE A 26 -5.64 -7.16 14.50
N VAL A 27 -4.61 -6.66 13.82
CA VAL A 27 -3.27 -6.50 14.35
C VAL A 27 -2.88 -5.03 14.31
N LYS A 28 -2.53 -4.48 15.47
CA LYS A 28 -2.00 -3.12 15.57
C LYS A 28 -0.50 -3.14 15.29
N HIS A 29 -0.07 -2.26 14.39
CA HIS A 29 1.33 -2.05 14.08
C HIS A 29 1.81 -0.71 14.64
N GLU A 30 2.97 -0.74 15.30
CA GLU A 30 3.59 0.43 15.94
C GLU A 30 5.04 0.67 15.47
N ASP A 31 5.41 0.10 14.34
CA ASP A 31 6.76 0.12 13.78
C ASP A 31 7.12 1.43 13.05
N ILE A 32 6.13 2.29 12.83
CA ILE A 32 6.29 3.61 12.21
C ILE A 32 5.54 4.67 13.04
N ASP A 33 5.81 5.94 12.79
CA ASP A 33 5.19 7.09 13.50
C ASP A 33 3.67 7.17 13.39
N ARG A 34 3.07 6.35 12.54
CA ARG A 34 1.61 6.28 12.36
C ARG A 34 1.08 4.97 12.92
N HIS A 35 0.10 5.08 13.81
CA HIS A 35 -0.68 3.92 14.22
C HIS A 35 -1.48 3.39 13.03
N HIS A 36 -1.30 2.15 12.67
CA HIS A 36 -2.06 1.50 11.62
C HIS A 36 -2.48 0.09 12.02
N LEU A 37 -3.57 -0.35 11.44
CA LEU A 37 -4.13 -1.67 11.68
C LEU A 37 -4.00 -2.52 10.43
N HIS A 38 -3.69 -3.80 10.64
CA HIS A 38 -3.86 -4.83 9.64
C HIS A 38 -5.09 -5.65 9.98
N ILE A 39 -6.01 -5.74 9.04
CA ILE A 39 -7.20 -6.57 9.15
C ILE A 39 -7.02 -7.76 8.21
N VAL A 40 -7.04 -8.96 8.77
CA VAL A 40 -6.96 -10.20 8.01
C VAL A 40 -8.30 -10.90 8.12
N THR A 41 -8.89 -11.24 6.99
CA THR A 41 -10.18 -11.93 6.91
C THR A 41 -10.21 -12.86 5.71
N ILE A 42 -11.27 -13.63 5.58
CA ILE A 42 -11.49 -14.56 4.46
C ILE A 42 -12.63 -14.06 3.59
N ASN A 43 -12.56 -14.35 2.30
CA ASN A 43 -13.52 -13.89 1.30
C ASN A 43 -14.52 -14.96 0.85
N VAL A 44 -14.65 -16.00 1.64
CA VAL A 44 -15.54 -17.13 1.37
C VAL A 44 -16.51 -17.28 2.53
N ASP A 45 -17.80 -17.41 2.24
CA ASP A 45 -18.83 -17.62 3.24
C ASP A 45 -18.87 -19.06 3.78
N GLU A 46 -19.72 -19.33 4.76
CA GLU A 46 -19.86 -20.65 5.36
C GLU A 46 -20.27 -21.75 4.36
N LYS A 47 -20.88 -21.36 3.25
CA LYS A 47 -21.31 -22.26 2.17
C LYS A 47 -20.25 -22.47 1.09
N GLY A 48 -19.05 -21.89 1.28
CA GLY A 48 -17.96 -21.97 0.32
C GLY A 48 -18.11 -21.02 -0.88
N ARG A 49 -19.04 -20.06 -0.83
CA ARG A 49 -19.26 -19.09 -1.88
C ARG A 49 -18.39 -17.85 -1.66
N ARG A 50 -17.82 -17.35 -2.74
CA ARG A 50 -17.01 -16.15 -2.70
C ARG A 50 -17.88 -14.93 -2.42
N LEU A 51 -17.44 -14.07 -1.52
CA LEU A 51 -18.06 -12.77 -1.28
C LEU A 51 -17.92 -11.84 -2.48
N ASN A 52 -18.85 -10.91 -2.63
CA ASN A 52 -18.78 -9.92 -3.72
C ASN A 52 -17.55 -9.04 -3.57
N GLN A 53 -16.67 -9.07 -4.58
CA GLN A 53 -15.46 -8.26 -4.66
C GLN A 53 -15.54 -7.18 -5.75
N ASP A 54 -16.71 -7.01 -6.37
CA ASP A 54 -16.89 -6.02 -7.40
C ASP A 54 -16.66 -4.61 -6.83
N PHE A 55 -15.82 -3.86 -7.52
CA PHE A 55 -15.42 -2.51 -7.13
C PHE A 55 -14.89 -2.38 -5.69
N LEU A 56 -14.27 -3.44 -5.16
CA LEU A 56 -13.80 -3.51 -3.78
C LEU A 56 -12.97 -2.29 -3.38
N PHE A 57 -12.04 -1.85 -4.21
CA PHE A 57 -11.19 -0.69 -3.94
C PHE A 57 -11.99 0.62 -3.87
N ARG A 58 -12.96 0.82 -4.74
CA ARG A 58 -13.83 2.00 -4.71
C ARG A 58 -14.73 2.01 -3.48
N ARG A 59 -15.29 0.86 -3.13
CA ARG A 59 -16.10 0.69 -1.94
C ARG A 59 -15.29 0.93 -0.68
N SER A 60 -14.10 0.37 -0.60
CA SER A 60 -13.15 0.58 0.49
C SER A 60 -12.78 2.06 0.65
N ASP A 61 -12.46 2.75 -0.43
CA ASP A 61 -12.09 4.16 -0.40
C ASP A 61 -13.24 5.05 0.09
N ARG A 62 -14.47 4.78 -0.36
CA ARG A 62 -15.65 5.48 0.11
C ARG A 62 -15.89 5.26 1.61
N ILE A 63 -15.82 4.02 2.06
CA ILE A 63 -16.00 3.67 3.47
C ILE A 63 -14.93 4.33 4.33
N ARG A 64 -13.70 4.33 3.89
CA ARG A 64 -12.59 4.99 4.57
C ARG A 64 -12.89 6.48 4.77
N ARG A 65 -13.32 7.19 3.74
CA ARG A 65 -13.68 8.61 3.82
C ARG A 65 -14.84 8.87 4.78
N GLU A 66 -15.86 8.03 4.76
CA GLU A 66 -16.98 8.13 5.70
C GLU A 66 -16.51 7.96 7.15
N LEU A 67 -15.66 6.99 7.42
CA LEU A 67 -15.11 6.76 8.76
C LEU A 67 -14.17 7.88 9.21
N GLU A 68 -13.33 8.40 8.32
CA GLU A 68 -12.48 9.55 8.59
C GLU A 68 -13.31 10.77 9.02
N GLN A 69 -14.41 11.04 8.34
CA GLN A 69 -15.33 12.12 8.72
C GLN A 69 -16.05 11.84 10.03
N LYS A 70 -16.57 10.64 10.20
CA LYS A 70 -17.33 10.26 11.40
C LYS A 70 -16.51 10.35 12.68
N TYR A 71 -15.28 9.91 12.65
CA TYR A 71 -14.37 9.87 13.80
C TYR A 71 -13.41 11.05 13.87
N GLY A 72 -13.52 12.02 12.96
CA GLY A 72 -12.67 13.21 12.94
C GLY A 72 -11.18 12.89 12.70
N LEU A 73 -10.89 11.89 11.90
CA LEU A 73 -9.53 11.45 11.60
C LEU A 73 -8.90 12.32 10.50
N HIS A 74 -7.56 12.39 10.52
CA HIS A 74 -6.85 13.01 9.42
C HIS A 74 -7.01 12.19 8.14
N PRO A 75 -7.39 12.83 7.01
CA PRO A 75 -7.51 12.12 5.74
C PRO A 75 -6.20 11.44 5.36
N ALA A 76 -6.28 10.15 5.04
CA ALA A 76 -5.15 9.38 4.53
C ALA A 76 -4.92 9.65 3.03
N GLU A 77 -5.11 10.90 2.61
CA GLU A 77 -4.78 11.29 1.26
C GLU A 77 -3.27 11.19 1.09
N ARG A 78 -2.86 10.45 0.07
CA ARG A 78 -1.49 10.56 -0.42
C ARG A 78 -1.31 12.02 -0.77
N LYS A 79 -0.57 12.78 0.03
CA LYS A 79 0.05 13.99 -0.48
C LYS A 79 0.73 13.53 -1.75
N ASN A 80 0.24 14.02 -2.89
CA ASN A 80 1.00 13.97 -4.12
C ASN A 80 2.28 14.73 -3.85
N GLN A 81 3.22 14.11 -3.14
CA GLN A 81 4.59 14.42 -3.38
C GLN A 81 4.71 14.18 -4.89
N ARG A 82 4.91 15.23 -5.63
CA ARG A 82 5.51 15.12 -6.96
C ARG A 82 6.78 14.31 -6.72
N ILE A 83 6.64 13.02 -6.81
CA ILE A 83 7.76 12.14 -6.97
C ILE A 83 8.26 12.55 -8.34
N GLU A 84 9.28 13.38 -8.36
CA GLU A 84 10.15 13.43 -9.53
C GLU A 84 10.39 11.98 -9.84
N ASN A 85 9.87 11.55 -10.98
CA ASN A 85 9.80 10.12 -11.28
C ASN A 85 11.22 9.52 -11.20
N PRO A 86 11.62 8.91 -10.06
CA PRO A 86 12.99 8.45 -9.87
C PRO A 86 13.32 7.26 -10.75
N LEU A 87 12.30 6.71 -11.42
CA LEU A 87 12.40 5.59 -12.36
C LEU A 87 12.61 6.06 -13.81
N ARG A 88 13.05 7.28 -14.00
CA ARG A 88 13.39 7.82 -15.30
C ARG A 88 14.63 7.12 -15.86
N LYS A 89 14.63 6.82 -17.16
CA LYS A 89 15.82 6.33 -17.83
C LYS A 89 16.96 7.34 -17.68
N VAL A 90 18.16 6.83 -17.50
CA VAL A 90 19.34 7.70 -17.38
C VAL A 90 19.68 8.30 -18.72
N ASP A 91 19.84 9.61 -18.72
CA ASP A 91 20.33 10.36 -19.85
C ASP A 91 21.79 10.76 -19.61
N ALA A 92 22.70 10.12 -20.33
CA ALA A 92 24.13 10.38 -20.22
C ALA A 92 24.50 11.80 -20.71
N SER A 93 23.64 12.41 -21.52
CA SER A 93 23.85 13.76 -22.05
C SER A 93 23.46 14.87 -21.07
N ALA A 94 22.61 14.58 -20.09
CA ALA A 94 22.13 15.54 -19.12
C ALA A 94 23.09 15.86 -17.96
N GLY A 95 24.30 15.30 -17.96
CA GLY A 95 25.29 15.48 -16.89
C GLY A 95 25.00 14.62 -15.64
N ASP A 96 25.93 14.61 -14.71
CA ASP A 96 25.90 13.85 -13.43
C ASP A 96 25.27 12.45 -13.50
N VAL A 97 25.82 11.62 -14.38
CA VAL A 97 25.38 10.22 -14.59
C VAL A 97 25.45 9.42 -13.30
N LYS A 98 26.48 9.64 -12.47
CA LYS A 98 26.65 8.94 -11.19
C LYS A 98 25.48 9.18 -10.25
N ARG A 99 25.00 10.40 -10.15
CA ARG A 99 23.84 10.76 -9.32
C ARG A 99 22.55 10.15 -9.84
N GLN A 100 22.34 10.19 -11.16
CA GLN A 100 21.19 9.56 -11.81
C GLN A 100 21.17 8.04 -11.56
N VAL A 101 22.32 7.37 -11.70
CA VAL A 101 22.49 5.94 -11.41
C VAL A 101 22.14 5.65 -9.95
N GLY A 102 22.71 6.39 -9.02
CA GLY A 102 22.43 6.22 -7.58
C GLY A 102 20.97 6.38 -7.23
N ASN A 103 20.29 7.40 -7.78
CA ASN A 103 18.89 7.64 -7.56
C ASN A 103 18.01 6.51 -8.13
N THR A 104 18.32 6.02 -9.33
CA THR A 104 17.60 4.91 -9.96
C THR A 104 17.75 3.62 -9.16
N VAL A 105 18.95 3.29 -8.72
CA VAL A 105 19.22 2.08 -7.91
C VAL A 105 18.48 2.14 -6.58
N LYS A 106 18.51 3.26 -5.88
CA LYS A 106 17.78 3.45 -4.63
C LYS A 106 16.27 3.31 -4.80
N ALA A 107 15.72 3.91 -5.86
CA ALA A 107 14.30 3.85 -6.14
C ALA A 107 13.84 2.42 -6.48
N LEU A 108 14.59 1.69 -7.29
CA LEU A 108 14.30 0.30 -7.63
C LEU A 108 14.40 -0.62 -6.40
N SER A 109 15.41 -0.46 -5.59
CA SER A 109 15.58 -1.25 -4.35
C SER A 109 14.47 -0.98 -3.32
N GLY A 110 13.92 0.22 -3.32
CA GLY A 110 12.80 0.59 -2.44
C GLY A 110 11.43 0.14 -2.93
N GLN A 111 11.20 0.03 -4.24
CA GLN A 111 9.89 -0.28 -4.83
C GLN A 111 9.71 -1.75 -5.21
N TYR A 112 10.78 -2.44 -5.58
CA TYR A 112 10.74 -3.81 -6.04
C TYR A 112 11.48 -4.74 -5.09
N ARG A 113 10.88 -5.89 -4.84
CA ARG A 113 11.55 -7.00 -4.15
C ARG A 113 12.08 -7.97 -5.18
N PHE A 114 13.32 -8.39 -5.00
CA PHE A 114 13.97 -9.40 -5.82
C PHE A 114 14.68 -10.40 -4.92
N GLN A 115 14.69 -11.66 -5.34
CA GLN A 115 15.30 -12.76 -4.59
C GLN A 115 16.61 -13.20 -5.19
N THR A 116 16.84 -12.91 -6.46
CA THR A 116 18.03 -13.33 -7.20
C THR A 116 18.72 -12.16 -7.87
N MET A 117 20.03 -12.32 -8.09
CA MET A 117 20.82 -11.34 -8.86
C MET A 117 20.36 -11.24 -10.32
N GLY A 118 19.77 -12.31 -10.86
CA GLY A 118 19.19 -12.29 -12.21
C GLY A 118 18.00 -11.34 -12.32
N GLU A 119 17.09 -11.39 -11.36
CA GLU A 119 15.96 -10.45 -11.28
C GLU A 119 16.43 -9.00 -11.11
N TYR A 120 17.39 -8.76 -10.26
CA TYR A 120 17.98 -7.45 -10.06
C TYR A 120 18.61 -6.88 -11.33
N ARG A 121 19.42 -7.69 -12.03
CA ARG A 121 20.00 -7.31 -13.34
C ARG A 121 18.94 -7.04 -14.38
N GLY A 122 17.86 -7.86 -14.42
CA GLY A 122 16.74 -7.67 -15.32
C GLY A 122 16.04 -6.32 -15.08
N LEU A 123 15.78 -5.96 -13.83
CA LEU A 123 15.23 -4.66 -13.47
C LEU A 123 16.13 -3.50 -13.88
N LEU A 124 17.43 -3.58 -13.63
CA LEU A 124 18.37 -2.54 -13.98
C LEU A 124 18.49 -2.35 -15.49
N SER A 125 18.41 -3.43 -16.27
CA SER A 125 18.50 -3.36 -17.73
C SER A 125 17.35 -2.54 -18.36
N LEU A 126 16.16 -2.54 -17.75
CA LEU A 126 15.02 -1.73 -18.19
C LEU A 126 15.31 -0.23 -18.11
N TYR A 127 16.27 0.18 -17.28
CA TYR A 127 16.65 1.58 -17.06
C TYR A 127 18.04 1.89 -17.62
N ASN A 128 18.49 1.13 -18.63
CA ASN A 128 19.81 1.28 -19.28
C ASN A 128 21.00 1.10 -18.31
N ARG A 129 20.90 0.13 -17.39
CA ARG A 129 21.97 -0.25 -16.48
C ARG A 129 22.51 -1.61 -16.83
N ARG A 130 23.81 -1.70 -16.96
CA ARG A 130 24.52 -2.97 -17.01
C ARG A 130 25.23 -3.19 -15.68
N VAL A 131 25.02 -4.35 -15.14
CA VAL A 131 25.71 -4.81 -13.93
C VAL A 131 26.52 -6.05 -14.27
#